data_02bf920188586be5c289572ac5fb951b
#
_entry.id   02bf920188586be5c289572ac5fb951b
#
_cell.length_a   1.000
_cell.length_b   1.000
_cell.length_c   1.000
_cell.angle_alpha   90.00
_cell.angle_beta   90.00
_cell.angle_gamma   90.00
#
_symmetry.space_group_name_H-M   'P 1'
#
loop_
_entity.id
_entity.type
_entity.pdbx_description
1 polymer ?
#
loop_
_entity_poly.entity_id
_entity_poly.type
_entity_poly.pdbx_seq_one_letter_code
_entity_poly.pdbx_strand_id
1 'polypeptide(L)'
;VSQADDTAAERVFLARVIAELIAVRRARLLSMLVLALAMLVAGLGAALQAQGDHIDAVLLFSAFSLIMIGIVCALGAIIAWTRINRDVLDSIAASRPARAKAPRTRNAGLAVAVGFAIVGILFGMLLWAETPILAGAVVIACLLLACLGPIWANELANADDRLAVILDSDDDLAERFATFTPIWLHEAMESDAAN
;
A
#
# COMPACT_ATOMS: atom_id res chain seq x y z
N VAL A 1 -37.09 -9.87 -16.46
CA VAL A 1 -35.91 -9.06 -16.12
C VAL A 1 -35.55 -8.32 -17.38
N SER A 2 -35.44 -7.00 -17.30
CA SER A 2 -35.19 -6.15 -18.48
C SER A 2 -33.68 -6.15 -18.77
N GLN A 3 -33.31 -6.17 -20.06
CA GLN A 3 -31.91 -6.05 -20.51
C GLN A 3 -31.21 -4.80 -19.95
N ALA A 4 -31.97 -3.76 -19.56
CA ALA A 4 -31.49 -2.57 -18.90
C ALA A 4 -31.02 -2.84 -17.43
N ASP A 5 -31.67 -3.76 -16.72
CA ASP A 5 -31.30 -4.10 -15.35
C ASP A 5 -30.00 -4.91 -15.32
N ASP A 6 -29.79 -5.79 -16.32
CA ASP A 6 -28.56 -6.59 -16.44
C ASP A 6 -27.35 -5.69 -16.73
N THR A 7 -27.50 -4.72 -17.64
CA THR A 7 -26.40 -3.77 -17.94
C THR A 7 -26.07 -2.85 -16.77
N ALA A 8 -27.04 -2.48 -15.95
CA ALA A 8 -26.80 -1.70 -14.74
C ALA A 8 -26.03 -2.51 -13.69
N ALA A 9 -26.40 -3.78 -13.48
CA ALA A 9 -25.71 -4.68 -12.57
C ALA A 9 -24.24 -4.92 -13.00
N GLU A 10 -24.00 -5.11 -14.30
CA GLU A 10 -22.64 -5.24 -14.86
C GLU A 10 -21.78 -4.02 -14.57
N ARG A 11 -22.34 -2.81 -14.73
CA ARG A 11 -21.62 -1.57 -14.46
C ARG A 11 -21.25 -1.40 -12.98
N VAL A 12 -22.19 -1.71 -12.08
CA VAL A 12 -21.95 -1.67 -10.65
C VAL A 12 -20.86 -2.67 -10.23
N PHE A 13 -20.92 -3.89 -10.78
CA PHE A 13 -19.90 -4.92 -10.51
C PHE A 13 -18.52 -4.49 -11.03
N LEU A 14 -18.43 -3.97 -12.25
CA LEU A 14 -17.19 -3.49 -12.84
C LEU A 14 -16.61 -2.31 -12.07
N ALA A 15 -17.45 -1.35 -11.68
CA ALA A 15 -17.04 -0.21 -10.85
C ALA A 15 -16.39 -0.69 -9.54
N ARG A 16 -17.00 -1.66 -8.86
CA ARG A 16 -16.46 -2.23 -7.63
C ARG A 16 -15.10 -2.91 -7.82
N VAL A 17 -14.92 -3.66 -8.90
CA VAL A 17 -13.63 -4.31 -9.21
C VAL A 17 -12.54 -3.28 -9.49
N ILE A 18 -12.86 -2.23 -10.24
CA ILE A 18 -11.92 -1.14 -10.54
C ILE A 18 -11.59 -0.33 -9.28
N ALA A 19 -12.59 -0.01 -8.46
CA ALA A 19 -12.39 0.68 -7.19
C ALA A 19 -11.43 -0.09 -6.27
N GLU A 20 -11.64 -1.39 -6.12
CA GLU A 20 -10.75 -2.25 -5.33
C GLU A 20 -9.33 -2.28 -5.91
N LEU A 21 -9.16 -2.36 -7.22
CA LEU A 21 -7.85 -2.36 -7.86
C LEU A 21 -7.09 -1.05 -7.62
N ILE A 22 -7.76 0.09 -7.78
CA ILE A 22 -7.18 1.41 -7.52
C ILE A 22 -6.78 1.52 -6.04
N ALA A 23 -7.66 1.12 -5.13
CA ALA A 23 -7.38 1.13 -3.69
C ALA A 23 -6.14 0.28 -3.33
N VAL A 24 -6.03 -0.92 -3.90
CA VAL A 24 -4.86 -1.81 -3.72
C VAL A 24 -3.59 -1.18 -4.27
N ARG A 25 -3.62 -0.56 -5.45
CA ARG A 25 -2.46 0.13 -6.02
C ARG A 25 -2.01 1.29 -5.13
N ARG A 26 -2.95 2.12 -4.67
CA ARG A 26 -2.67 3.24 -3.76
C ARG A 26 -2.10 2.76 -2.43
N ALA A 27 -2.73 1.75 -1.81
CA ALA A 27 -2.25 1.16 -0.56
C ALA A 27 -0.82 0.60 -0.69
N ARG A 28 -0.49 -0.06 -1.81
CA ARG A 28 0.89 -0.53 -2.08
C ARG A 28 1.88 0.61 -2.18
N LEU A 29 1.56 1.69 -2.90
CA LEU A 29 2.45 2.84 -3.04
C LEU A 29 2.66 3.57 -1.72
N LEU A 30 1.59 3.78 -0.94
CA LEU A 30 1.69 4.35 0.40
C LEU A 30 2.53 3.45 1.32
N SER A 31 2.36 2.12 1.22
CA SER A 31 3.18 1.17 1.98
C SER A 31 4.66 1.23 1.59
N MET A 32 4.98 1.40 0.32
CA MET A 32 6.36 1.60 -0.15
C MET A 32 6.97 2.89 0.41
N LEU A 33 6.19 3.99 0.47
CA LEU A 33 6.65 5.25 1.06
C LEU A 33 6.89 5.12 2.57
N VAL A 34 5.99 4.47 3.29
CA VAL A 34 6.16 4.20 4.73
C VAL A 34 7.38 3.32 4.98
N LEU A 35 7.56 2.26 4.18
CA LEU A 35 8.74 1.39 4.28
C LEU A 35 10.03 2.16 3.98
N ALA A 36 10.04 3.00 2.94
CA ALA A 36 11.18 3.85 2.62
C ALA A 36 11.54 4.78 3.79
N LEU A 37 10.54 5.42 4.40
CA LEU A 37 10.75 6.30 5.55
C LEU A 37 11.27 5.53 6.76
N ALA A 38 10.73 4.34 7.04
CA ALA A 38 11.21 3.48 8.13
C ALA A 38 12.67 3.07 7.92
N MET A 39 13.06 2.71 6.68
CA MET A 39 14.44 2.40 6.34
C MET A 39 15.38 3.60 6.49
N LEU A 40 14.94 4.80 6.07
CA LEU A 40 15.72 6.03 6.24
C LEU A 40 15.94 6.35 7.71
N VAL A 41 14.91 6.22 8.55
CA VAL A 41 15.01 6.45 10.00
C VAL A 41 15.94 5.43 10.65
N ALA A 42 15.79 4.15 10.34
CA ALA A 42 16.67 3.10 10.89
C ALA A 42 18.12 3.27 10.42
N GLY A 43 18.34 3.60 9.15
CA GLY A 43 19.66 3.86 8.58
C GLY A 43 20.32 5.08 9.20
N LEU A 44 19.58 6.17 9.40
CA LEU A 44 20.10 7.37 10.09
C LEU A 44 20.46 7.08 11.55
N GLY A 45 19.62 6.33 12.27
CA GLY A 45 19.90 5.90 13.64
C GLY A 45 21.16 5.04 13.72
N ALA A 46 21.35 4.10 12.79
CA ALA A 46 22.57 3.30 12.70
C ALA A 46 23.81 4.14 12.38
N ALA A 47 23.69 5.12 11.46
CA ALA A 47 24.78 6.02 11.11
C ALA A 47 25.21 6.91 12.31
N LEU A 48 24.24 7.45 13.04
CA LEU A 48 24.51 8.25 14.24
C LEU A 48 25.14 7.42 15.36
N GLN A 49 24.68 6.19 15.55
CA GLN A 49 25.27 5.28 16.54
C GLN A 49 26.70 4.89 16.17
N ALA A 50 26.99 4.71 14.86
CA ALA A 50 28.33 4.34 14.38
C ALA A 50 29.40 5.43 14.53
N GLN A 51 28.99 6.68 14.80
CA GLN A 51 29.90 7.83 15.02
C GLN A 51 30.35 8.00 16.47
N GLY A 52 30.15 6.99 17.34
CA GLY A 52 30.62 6.98 18.71
C GLY A 52 32.16 6.90 18.81
N ASP A 53 32.66 6.56 19.99
CA ASP A 53 34.12 6.58 20.33
C ASP A 53 34.97 5.69 19.41
N HIS A 54 34.39 4.69 18.79
CA HIS A 54 35.00 3.84 17.75
C HIS A 54 34.09 3.69 16.57
N ILE A 55 34.61 4.02 15.37
CA ILE A 55 33.86 3.87 14.11
C ILE A 55 33.61 2.39 13.84
N ASP A 56 32.33 1.98 13.91
CA ASP A 56 31.91 0.63 13.55
C ASP A 56 31.60 0.57 12.03
N ALA A 57 32.56 0.00 11.27
CA ALA A 57 32.46 -0.10 9.83
C ALA A 57 31.26 -0.96 9.36
N VAL A 58 30.86 -1.98 10.13
CA VAL A 58 29.73 -2.85 9.80
C VAL A 58 28.43 -2.07 9.96
N LEU A 59 28.31 -1.31 11.05
CA LEU A 59 27.15 -0.49 11.32
C LEU A 59 27.01 0.65 10.30
N LEU A 60 28.11 1.28 9.89
CA LEU A 60 28.14 2.29 8.84
C LEU A 60 27.73 1.72 7.48
N PHE A 61 28.22 0.56 7.10
CA PHE A 61 27.83 -0.09 5.85
C PHE A 61 26.34 -0.47 5.84
N SER A 62 25.83 -0.99 6.95
CA SER A 62 24.41 -1.29 7.14
C SER A 62 23.54 -0.03 7.05
N ALA A 63 23.98 1.07 7.68
CA ALA A 63 23.30 2.37 7.62
C ALA A 63 23.22 2.89 6.19
N PHE A 64 24.34 2.89 5.47
CA PHE A 64 24.39 3.31 4.07
C PHE A 64 23.46 2.48 3.18
N SER A 65 23.47 1.16 3.35
CA SER A 65 22.62 0.25 2.59
C SER A 65 21.13 0.52 2.83
N LEU A 66 20.70 0.72 4.09
CA LEU A 66 19.33 1.04 4.44
C LEU A 66 18.89 2.39 3.84
N ILE A 67 19.73 3.41 3.92
CA ILE A 67 19.45 4.74 3.36
C ILE A 67 19.28 4.63 1.84
N MET A 68 20.20 3.96 1.15
CA MET A 68 20.14 3.81 -0.32
C MET A 68 18.89 3.05 -0.76
N ILE A 69 18.54 1.94 -0.09
CA ILE A 69 17.31 1.19 -0.39
C ILE A 69 16.08 2.07 -0.13
N GLY A 70 16.06 2.81 0.99
CA GLY A 70 14.98 3.74 1.31
C GLY A 70 14.77 4.80 0.22
N ILE A 71 15.85 5.42 -0.27
CA ILE A 71 15.80 6.41 -1.36
C ILE A 71 15.26 5.78 -2.65
N VAL A 72 15.77 4.61 -3.04
CA VAL A 72 15.32 3.92 -4.26
C VAL A 72 13.83 3.56 -4.17
N CYS A 73 13.37 3.03 -3.02
CA CYS A 73 11.96 2.74 -2.79
C CYS A 73 11.08 4.00 -2.84
N ALA A 74 11.52 5.11 -2.25
CA ALA A 74 10.80 6.37 -2.28
C ALA A 74 10.66 6.92 -3.71
N LEU A 75 11.74 6.96 -4.47
CA LEU A 75 11.74 7.40 -5.87
C LEU A 75 10.86 6.51 -6.74
N GLY A 76 10.95 5.18 -6.58
CA GLY A 76 10.10 4.22 -7.27
C GLY A 76 8.61 4.44 -6.97
N ALA A 77 8.25 4.68 -5.70
CA ALA A 77 6.88 4.96 -5.30
C ALA A 77 6.36 6.28 -5.89
N ILE A 78 7.17 7.35 -5.90
CA ILE A 78 6.80 8.64 -6.49
C ILE A 78 6.55 8.51 -8.00
N ILE A 79 7.45 7.83 -8.73
CA ILE A 79 7.27 7.59 -10.17
C ILE A 79 6.02 6.75 -10.44
N ALA A 80 5.78 5.70 -9.65
CA ALA A 80 4.60 4.86 -9.80
C ALA A 80 3.30 5.61 -9.46
N TRP A 81 3.36 6.58 -8.53
CA TRP A 81 2.21 7.42 -8.18
C TRP A 81 1.71 8.24 -9.38
N THR A 82 2.60 8.79 -10.19
CA THR A 82 2.22 9.58 -11.37
C THR A 82 1.55 8.76 -12.47
N ARG A 83 1.64 7.42 -12.40
CA ARG A 83 1.08 6.49 -13.39
C ARG A 83 -0.10 5.67 -12.86
N ILE A 84 -0.53 5.90 -11.61
CA ILE A 84 -1.46 5.01 -10.90
C ILE A 84 -2.80 4.82 -11.63
N ASN A 85 -3.31 5.87 -12.28
CA ASN A 85 -4.60 5.86 -12.96
C ASN A 85 -4.50 5.49 -14.45
N ARG A 86 -3.34 5.68 -15.10
CA ARG A 86 -3.20 5.61 -16.56
C ARG A 86 -3.53 4.23 -17.16
N ASP A 87 -3.08 3.16 -16.49
CA ASP A 87 -3.13 1.81 -17.06
C ASP A 87 -4.12 0.89 -16.32
N VAL A 88 -5.10 1.47 -15.58
CA VAL A 88 -6.02 0.67 -14.77
C VAL A 88 -6.90 -0.21 -15.66
N LEU A 89 -7.57 0.37 -16.65
CA LEU A 89 -8.48 -0.34 -17.55
C LEU A 89 -7.72 -1.36 -18.41
N ASP A 90 -6.58 -0.99 -18.96
CA ASP A 90 -5.77 -1.87 -19.80
C ASP A 90 -5.24 -3.09 -19.02
N SER A 91 -4.94 -2.92 -17.73
CA SER A 91 -4.45 -4.01 -16.87
C SER A 91 -5.50 -5.08 -16.55
N ILE A 92 -6.79 -4.76 -16.69
CA ILE A 92 -7.90 -5.68 -16.42
C ILE A 92 -8.65 -6.11 -17.69
N ALA A 93 -8.26 -5.63 -18.86
CA ALA A 93 -8.95 -5.94 -20.11
C ALA A 93 -8.98 -7.44 -20.42
N ALA A 94 -7.85 -8.14 -20.18
CA ALA A 94 -7.69 -9.55 -20.53
C ALA A 94 -8.05 -10.52 -19.40
N SER A 95 -7.96 -10.10 -18.13
CA SER A 95 -8.20 -11.01 -17.00
C SER A 95 -8.70 -10.26 -15.77
N ARG A 96 -9.59 -10.92 -15.00
CA ARG A 96 -10.05 -10.40 -13.70
C ARG A 96 -8.86 -10.25 -12.74
N PRO A 97 -8.68 -9.09 -12.08
CA PRO A 97 -7.64 -8.93 -11.08
C PRO A 97 -7.88 -9.85 -9.88
N ALA A 98 -6.79 -10.44 -9.38
CA ALA A 98 -6.88 -11.29 -8.18
C ALA A 98 -7.29 -10.45 -6.97
N ARG A 99 -8.23 -10.98 -6.17
CA ARG A 99 -8.70 -10.32 -4.96
C ARG A 99 -7.55 -10.16 -3.96
N ALA A 100 -7.34 -8.95 -3.46
CA ALA A 100 -6.25 -8.68 -2.53
C ALA A 100 -6.48 -9.38 -1.17
N LYS A 101 -5.46 -10.12 -0.70
CA LYS A 101 -5.41 -10.68 0.65
C LYS A 101 -4.83 -9.62 1.59
N ALA A 102 -5.66 -8.66 2.02
CA ALA A 102 -5.24 -7.53 2.83
C ALA A 102 -6.27 -7.26 3.94
N PRO A 103 -5.88 -6.58 5.04
CA PRO A 103 -6.82 -6.22 6.09
C PRO A 103 -7.89 -5.27 5.53
N ARG A 104 -9.14 -5.76 5.45
CA ARG A 104 -10.29 -5.00 4.94
C ARG A 104 -11.07 -4.31 6.03
N THR A 105 -10.88 -4.72 7.27
CA THR A 105 -11.58 -4.16 8.42
C THR A 105 -10.63 -3.32 9.26
N ARG A 106 -11.17 -2.27 9.89
CA ARG A 106 -10.42 -1.42 10.80
C ARG A 106 -9.75 -2.22 11.93
N ASN A 107 -10.44 -3.24 12.44
CA ASN A 107 -9.90 -4.10 13.51
C ASN A 107 -8.70 -4.93 13.04
N ALA A 108 -8.75 -5.48 11.82
CA ALA A 108 -7.60 -6.19 11.25
C ALA A 108 -6.41 -5.26 11.00
N GLY A 109 -6.66 -4.02 10.53
CA GLY A 109 -5.64 -2.99 10.40
C GLY A 109 -5.00 -2.62 11.73
N LEU A 110 -5.80 -2.46 12.78
CA LEU A 110 -5.32 -2.19 14.14
C LEU A 110 -4.51 -3.35 14.71
N ALA A 111 -4.89 -4.60 14.46
CA ALA A 111 -4.13 -5.77 14.91
C ALA A 111 -2.71 -5.79 14.32
N VAL A 112 -2.56 -5.45 13.04
CA VAL A 112 -1.26 -5.27 12.38
C VAL A 112 -0.46 -4.15 13.02
N ALA A 113 -1.10 -3.00 13.28
CA ALA A 113 -0.46 -1.85 13.93
C ALA A 113 0.07 -2.19 15.33
N VAL A 114 -0.76 -2.85 16.15
CA VAL A 114 -0.37 -3.29 17.50
C VAL A 114 0.78 -4.29 17.44
N GLY A 115 0.76 -5.23 16.48
CA GLY A 115 1.86 -6.19 16.27
C GLY A 115 3.20 -5.50 16.03
N PHE A 116 3.26 -4.54 15.10
CA PHE A 116 4.48 -3.77 14.84
C PHE A 116 4.91 -2.90 16.03
N ALA A 117 3.97 -2.30 16.75
CA ALA A 117 4.28 -1.52 17.95
C ALA A 117 4.90 -2.40 19.05
N ILE A 118 4.36 -3.58 19.32
CA ILE A 118 4.92 -4.52 20.29
C ILE A 118 6.34 -4.95 19.89
N VAL A 119 6.53 -5.33 18.62
CA VAL A 119 7.83 -5.71 18.07
C VAL A 119 8.83 -4.57 18.25
N GLY A 120 8.44 -3.32 17.92
CA GLY A 120 9.30 -2.16 18.08
C GLY A 120 9.72 -1.91 19.52
N ILE A 121 8.79 -2.01 20.47
CA ILE A 121 9.08 -1.85 21.89
C ILE A 121 10.05 -2.93 22.39
N LEU A 122 9.80 -4.19 22.04
CA LEU A 122 10.66 -5.31 22.46
C LEU A 122 12.09 -5.18 21.92
N PHE A 123 12.24 -4.88 20.62
CA PHE A 123 13.57 -4.64 20.03
C PHE A 123 14.23 -3.39 20.59
N GLY A 124 13.47 -2.31 20.81
CA GLY A 124 13.99 -1.11 21.44
C GLY A 124 14.54 -1.38 22.85
N MET A 125 13.80 -2.13 23.68
CA MET A 125 14.27 -2.52 25.02
C MET A 125 15.54 -3.38 24.97
N LEU A 126 15.61 -4.32 24.02
CA LEU A 126 16.78 -5.19 23.86
C LEU A 126 18.04 -4.42 23.46
N LEU A 127 17.90 -3.42 22.59
CA LEU A 127 19.02 -2.64 22.08
C LEU A 127 19.42 -1.46 22.99
N TRP A 128 18.55 -1.07 23.93
CA TRP A 128 18.71 0.17 24.71
C TRP A 128 20.02 0.26 25.49
N ALA A 129 20.45 -0.86 26.05
CA ALA A 129 21.62 -0.88 26.93
C ALA A 129 22.96 -0.58 26.21
N GLU A 130 23.08 -1.04 24.95
CA GLU A 130 24.33 -0.96 24.18
C GLU A 130 24.26 0.12 23.08
N THR A 131 23.08 0.31 22.49
CA THR A 131 22.90 1.16 21.31
C THR A 131 21.62 2.02 21.41
N PRO A 132 21.57 3.02 22.35
CA PRO A 132 20.34 3.74 22.64
C PRO A 132 19.79 4.57 21.45
N ILE A 133 20.68 5.12 20.60
CA ILE A 133 20.27 5.90 19.42
C ILE A 133 19.62 4.96 18.39
N LEU A 134 20.25 3.81 18.14
CA LEU A 134 19.69 2.80 17.23
C LEU A 134 18.39 2.22 17.79
N ALA A 135 18.30 1.97 19.09
CA ALA A 135 17.08 1.51 19.75
C ALA A 135 15.92 2.48 19.50
N GLY A 136 16.13 3.78 19.71
CA GLY A 136 15.13 4.80 19.40
C GLY A 136 14.72 4.83 17.94
N ALA A 137 15.67 4.74 17.01
CA ALA A 137 15.39 4.70 15.58
C ALA A 137 14.58 3.47 15.16
N VAL A 138 14.89 2.29 15.74
CA VAL A 138 14.14 1.05 15.49
C VAL A 138 12.70 1.16 15.99
N VAL A 139 12.49 1.72 17.19
CA VAL A 139 11.13 1.98 17.71
C VAL A 139 10.34 2.88 16.76
N ILE A 140 10.93 3.98 16.33
CA ILE A 140 10.28 4.92 15.40
C ILE A 140 9.98 4.22 14.05
N ALA A 141 10.92 3.47 13.51
CA ALA A 141 10.71 2.70 12.27
C ALA A 141 9.56 1.70 12.40
N CYS A 142 9.46 0.96 13.52
CA CYS A 142 8.36 0.04 13.77
C CYS A 142 7.01 0.76 13.96
N LEU A 143 6.99 1.93 14.58
CA LEU A 143 5.78 2.77 14.68
C LEU A 143 5.33 3.28 13.31
N LEU A 144 6.25 3.63 12.42
CA LEU A 144 5.93 3.95 11.02
C LEU A 144 5.32 2.73 10.31
N LEU A 145 5.93 1.54 10.46
CA LEU A 145 5.40 0.30 9.88
C LEU A 145 4.03 -0.08 10.47
N ALA A 146 3.74 0.29 11.70
CA ALA A 146 2.41 0.12 12.30
C ALA A 146 1.31 0.85 11.52
N CYS A 147 1.63 1.91 10.77
CA CYS A 147 0.67 2.60 9.91
C CYS A 147 0.21 1.77 8.69
N LEU A 148 0.92 0.69 8.33
CA LEU A 148 0.59 -0.13 7.15
C LEU A 148 -0.82 -0.73 7.24
N GLY A 149 -1.16 -1.32 8.40
CA GLY A 149 -2.48 -1.91 8.60
C GLY A 149 -3.63 -0.92 8.43
N PRO A 150 -3.64 0.21 9.17
CA PRO A 150 -4.62 1.29 8.97
C PRO A 150 -4.67 1.85 7.55
N ILE A 151 -3.53 2.02 6.86
CA ILE A 151 -3.48 2.48 5.47
C ILE A 151 -4.27 1.53 4.56
N TRP A 152 -3.99 0.23 4.61
CA TRP A 152 -4.71 -0.76 3.81
C TRP A 152 -6.19 -0.80 4.13
N ALA A 153 -6.55 -0.82 5.41
CA ALA A 153 -7.95 -0.83 5.83
C ALA A 153 -8.71 0.41 5.35
N ASN A 154 -8.09 1.59 5.44
CA ASN A 154 -8.70 2.85 5.00
C ASN A 154 -8.82 2.95 3.48
N GLU A 155 -7.78 2.56 2.71
CA GLU A 155 -7.86 2.60 1.25
C GLU A 155 -8.93 1.63 0.72
N LEU A 156 -9.03 0.43 1.27
CA LEU A 156 -10.03 -0.56 0.85
C LEU A 156 -11.46 -0.20 1.34
N ALA A 157 -11.61 0.41 2.50
CA ALA A 157 -12.93 0.83 3.01
C ALA A 157 -13.54 1.98 2.20
N ASN A 158 -12.70 2.88 1.67
CA ASN A 158 -13.14 4.06 0.92
C ASN A 158 -12.91 3.91 -0.61
N ALA A 159 -12.84 2.68 -1.11
CA ALA A 159 -12.51 2.41 -2.51
C ALA A 159 -13.53 3.02 -3.48
N ASP A 160 -14.83 2.85 -3.20
CA ASP A 160 -15.92 3.32 -4.05
C ASP A 160 -15.99 4.86 -4.08
N ASP A 161 -15.85 5.52 -2.92
CA ASP A 161 -15.84 6.99 -2.83
C ASP A 161 -14.64 7.58 -3.61
N ARG A 162 -13.50 6.91 -3.55
CA ARG A 162 -12.30 7.34 -4.29
C ARG A 162 -12.45 7.17 -5.79
N LEU A 163 -13.08 6.08 -6.24
CA LEU A 163 -13.38 5.90 -7.67
C LEU A 163 -14.29 7.03 -8.18
N ALA A 164 -15.33 7.37 -7.42
CA ALA A 164 -16.23 8.46 -7.77
C ALA A 164 -15.47 9.79 -7.94
N VAL A 165 -14.59 10.14 -7.00
CA VAL A 165 -13.76 11.35 -7.09
C VAL A 165 -12.81 11.32 -8.29
N ILE A 166 -12.22 10.16 -8.62
CA ILE A 166 -11.31 10.02 -9.76
C ILE A 166 -12.08 10.20 -11.08
N LEU A 167 -13.26 9.59 -11.21
CA LEU A 167 -14.10 9.73 -12.40
C LEU A 167 -14.64 11.14 -12.58
N ASP A 168 -14.87 11.88 -11.49
CA ASP A 168 -15.27 13.28 -11.52
C ASP A 168 -14.11 14.23 -11.93
N SER A 169 -12.88 13.83 -11.67
CA SER A 169 -11.68 14.65 -11.93
C SER A 169 -10.95 14.32 -13.25
N ASP A 170 -11.26 13.19 -13.89
CA ASP A 170 -10.58 12.69 -15.10
C ASP A 170 -11.62 12.26 -16.14
N ASP A 171 -12.01 13.23 -16.99
CA ASP A 171 -13.03 13.04 -18.04
C ASP A 171 -12.64 11.95 -19.04
N ASP A 172 -11.35 11.82 -19.38
CA ASP A 172 -10.83 10.79 -20.29
C ASP A 172 -11.04 9.39 -19.71
N LEU A 173 -10.72 9.23 -18.43
CA LEU A 173 -10.96 7.97 -17.73
C LEU A 173 -12.46 7.65 -17.60
N ALA A 174 -13.29 8.66 -17.35
CA ALA A 174 -14.73 8.49 -17.23
C ALA A 174 -15.36 8.03 -18.56
N GLU A 175 -14.94 8.63 -19.70
CA GLU A 175 -15.40 8.24 -21.04
C GLU A 175 -14.96 6.82 -21.40
N ARG A 176 -13.70 6.48 -21.15
CA ARG A 176 -13.16 5.14 -21.35
C ARG A 176 -13.88 4.12 -20.45
N PHE A 177 -14.12 4.44 -19.20
CA PHE A 177 -14.86 3.59 -18.28
C PHE A 177 -16.30 3.33 -18.76
N ALA A 178 -17.00 4.34 -19.30
CA ALA A 178 -18.37 4.20 -19.78
C ALA A 178 -18.50 3.22 -20.95
N THR A 179 -17.46 3.07 -21.78
CA THR A 179 -17.44 2.16 -22.95
C THR A 179 -16.73 0.83 -22.68
N PHE A 180 -16.01 0.71 -21.54
CA PHE A 180 -15.19 -0.44 -21.24
C PHE A 180 -16.04 -1.68 -20.88
N THR A 181 -15.81 -2.80 -21.57
CA THR A 181 -16.44 -4.09 -21.29
C THR A 181 -15.39 -5.19 -21.42
N PRO A 182 -14.83 -5.67 -20.31
CA PRO A 182 -13.78 -6.70 -20.33
C PRO A 182 -14.38 -8.08 -20.66
N ILE A 183 -13.59 -8.93 -21.32
CA ILE A 183 -13.98 -10.26 -21.79
C ILE A 183 -14.49 -11.18 -20.66
N TRP A 184 -13.90 -11.05 -19.47
CA TRP A 184 -14.17 -11.89 -18.29
C TRP A 184 -15.43 -11.46 -17.50
N LEU A 185 -16.09 -10.36 -17.86
CA LEU A 185 -17.14 -9.74 -17.01
C LEU A 185 -18.32 -10.69 -16.76
N HIS A 186 -18.88 -11.28 -17.81
CA HIS A 186 -20.04 -12.19 -17.69
C HIS A 186 -19.70 -13.43 -16.86
N GLU A 187 -18.58 -14.09 -17.15
CA GLU A 187 -18.13 -15.29 -16.44
C GLU A 187 -17.87 -15.02 -14.93
N ALA A 188 -17.34 -13.85 -14.64
CA ALA A 188 -17.08 -13.44 -13.25
C ALA A 188 -18.38 -13.16 -12.47
N MET A 189 -19.38 -12.57 -13.10
CA MET A 189 -20.68 -12.31 -12.48
C MET A 189 -21.42 -13.61 -12.17
N GLU A 190 -21.42 -14.57 -13.10
CA GLU A 190 -22.02 -15.90 -12.89
C GLU A 190 -21.34 -16.61 -11.70
N SER A 191 -20.01 -16.56 -11.61
CA SER A 191 -19.27 -17.22 -10.52
C SER A 191 -19.50 -16.56 -9.14
N ASP A 192 -19.68 -15.23 -9.08
CA ASP A 192 -19.96 -14.52 -7.82
C ASP A 192 -21.43 -14.71 -7.37
N ALA A 193 -22.36 -14.95 -8.29
CA ALA A 193 -23.76 -15.26 -7.98
C ALA A 193 -23.95 -16.69 -7.44
N ALA A 194 -23.01 -17.60 -7.74
CA ALA A 194 -23.04 -18.99 -7.30
C ALA A 194 -22.40 -19.24 -5.91
N ASN A 195 -21.73 -18.23 -5.31
CA ASN A 195 -21.07 -18.29 -4.01
C ASN A 195 -21.78 -17.45 -2.94
#